data_230e1d6bc4b5f2c81932e7afddb3e302
#
_entry.id   230e1d6bc4b5f2c81932e7afddb3e302
#
_cell.length_a   1.000
_cell.length_b   1.000
_cell.length_c   1.000
_cell.angle_alpha   90.00
_cell.angle_beta   90.00
_cell.angle_gamma   90.00
#
_symmetry.space_group_name_H-M   'P 1'
#
loop_
_entity.id
_entity.type
_entity.pdbx_description
1 polymer ?
#
loop_
_entity_poly.entity_id
_entity_poly.type
_entity_poly.pdbx_seq_one_letter_code
_entity_poly.pdbx_strand_id
1 'polypeptide(L)'
;MLIPTRRRTWGPEGQTPKVPYSYKHDRISALAVLTVSPIRQHIGLYARFQQDNFKAVHVAAFLRQLLRHMPGPVILLWDQGQIHKGPAIRQVLRDNPRLQTEWFPKYAPELNPAEQVWNEFKGHTANSLPLDKQDIRNSLHANKRRVRRSQDKLRSLILASKLPSPLG
;
A
#
# COMPACT_ATOMS: atom_id res chain seq x y z
N MET A 1 0.89 -1.71 -8.93
CA MET A 1 2.10 -2.21 -9.61
C MET A 1 3.24 -1.27 -9.29
N LEU A 2 4.36 -1.80 -8.78
CA LEU A 2 5.54 -1.02 -8.43
C LEU A 2 6.63 -1.28 -9.48
N ILE A 3 6.95 -0.26 -10.24
CA ILE A 3 8.05 -0.26 -11.20
C ILE A 3 9.02 0.82 -10.69
N PRO A 4 10.33 0.57 -10.69
CA PRO A 4 11.30 1.61 -10.37
C PRO A 4 11.08 2.84 -11.26
N THR A 5 10.95 4.00 -10.65
CA THR A 5 10.72 5.27 -11.35
C THR A 5 11.99 6.12 -11.31
N ARG A 6 12.17 6.95 -12.32
CA ARG A 6 13.24 7.96 -12.31
C ARG A 6 12.77 9.20 -11.57
N ARG A 7 13.61 9.76 -10.73
CA ARG A 7 13.44 11.06 -10.11
C ARG A 7 14.64 11.94 -10.38
N ARG A 8 14.43 13.25 -10.41
CA ARG A 8 15.54 14.20 -10.43
C ARG A 8 16.39 14.00 -9.19
N THR A 9 17.70 14.05 -9.35
CA THR A 9 18.67 14.00 -8.26
C THR A 9 19.69 15.11 -8.44
N TRP A 10 20.40 15.45 -7.38
CA TRP A 10 21.46 16.42 -7.41
C TRP A 10 22.76 15.76 -7.86
N GLY A 11 23.57 16.50 -8.61
CA GLY A 11 24.90 16.12 -9.02
C GLY A 11 25.79 17.36 -9.13
N PRO A 12 27.11 17.22 -9.23
CA PRO A 12 28.00 18.33 -9.51
C PRO A 12 27.60 19.07 -10.78
N GLU A 13 27.82 20.38 -10.81
CA GLU A 13 27.54 21.20 -11.98
C GLU A 13 28.29 20.66 -13.20
N GLY A 14 27.60 20.59 -14.34
CA GLY A 14 28.14 20.04 -15.59
C GLY A 14 28.24 18.50 -15.65
N GLN A 15 27.91 17.77 -14.58
CA GLN A 15 27.93 16.30 -14.56
C GLN A 15 26.55 15.73 -14.33
N THR A 16 25.88 15.34 -15.43
CA THR A 16 24.59 14.62 -15.31
C THR A 16 24.81 13.23 -14.75
N PRO A 17 24.22 12.89 -13.58
CA PRO A 17 24.33 11.55 -13.03
C PRO A 17 23.81 10.50 -14.00
N LYS A 18 24.67 9.56 -14.41
CA LYS A 18 24.29 8.44 -15.26
C LYS A 18 23.79 7.29 -14.38
N VAL A 19 22.50 6.99 -14.45
CA VAL A 19 21.90 5.84 -13.76
C VAL A 19 21.78 4.70 -14.78
N PRO A 20 22.53 3.59 -14.63
CA PRO A 20 22.35 2.44 -15.49
C PRO A 20 20.91 1.93 -15.37
N TYR A 21 20.30 1.56 -16.48
CA TYR A 21 18.92 1.13 -16.55
C TYR A 21 18.85 -0.30 -17.02
N SER A 22 18.19 -1.17 -16.24
CA SER A 22 17.85 -2.50 -16.70
C SER A 22 16.52 -2.45 -17.46
N TYR A 23 16.53 -2.89 -18.72
CA TYR A 23 15.33 -3.02 -19.56
C TYR A 23 14.40 -4.17 -19.12
N LYS A 24 14.76 -4.93 -18.10
CA LYS A 24 13.87 -5.96 -17.57
C LYS A 24 12.68 -5.27 -16.92
N HIS A 25 11.48 -5.48 -17.48
CA HIS A 25 10.21 -4.99 -16.96
C HIS A 25 9.81 -5.78 -15.69
N ASP A 26 10.69 -5.82 -14.72
CA ASP A 26 10.42 -6.48 -13.46
C ASP A 26 9.43 -5.64 -12.64
N ARG A 27 8.29 -6.22 -12.36
CA ARG A 27 7.19 -5.58 -11.64
C ARG A 27 6.79 -6.42 -10.45
N ILE A 28 6.47 -5.75 -9.35
CA ILE A 28 5.92 -6.39 -8.17
C ILE A 28 4.55 -5.79 -7.91
N SER A 29 3.56 -6.66 -7.75
CA SER A 29 2.23 -6.27 -7.30
C SER A 29 2.26 -6.08 -5.79
N ALA A 30 1.51 -5.08 -5.32
CA ALA A 30 1.42 -4.76 -3.92
C ALA A 30 -0.04 -4.58 -3.51
N LEU A 31 -0.37 -5.05 -2.32
CA LEU A 31 -1.64 -4.86 -1.63
C LEU A 31 -1.32 -4.26 -0.27
N ALA A 32 -1.94 -3.14 0.09
CA ALA A 32 -1.73 -2.51 1.40
C ALA A 32 -3.03 -1.99 2.00
N VAL A 33 -3.02 -1.94 3.33
CA VAL A 33 -4.08 -1.34 4.16
C VAL A 33 -3.42 -0.50 5.23
N LEU A 34 -3.94 0.72 5.42
CA LEU A 34 -3.73 1.53 6.60
C LEU A 34 -4.89 1.28 7.57
N THR A 35 -4.58 1.04 8.83
CA THR A 35 -5.58 0.88 9.88
C THR A 35 -5.46 2.01 10.88
N VAL A 36 -6.58 2.54 11.36
CA VAL A 36 -6.63 3.55 12.39
C VAL A 36 -7.46 3.01 13.55
N SER A 37 -6.88 3.00 14.75
CA SER A 37 -7.62 2.72 15.97
C SER A 37 -8.23 4.03 16.48
N PRO A 38 -9.56 4.17 16.53
CA PRO A 38 -10.19 5.42 16.98
C PRO A 38 -9.90 5.71 18.46
N ILE A 39 -9.76 4.66 19.27
CA ILE A 39 -9.52 4.79 20.72
C ILE A 39 -8.05 5.12 21.01
N ARG A 40 -7.12 4.41 20.37
CA ARG A 40 -5.68 4.54 20.64
C ARG A 40 -4.98 5.52 19.72
N GLN A 41 -5.69 6.04 18.73
CA GLN A 41 -5.12 6.86 17.64
C GLN A 41 -3.87 6.23 16.97
N HIS A 42 -3.72 4.92 17.15
CA HIS A 42 -2.59 4.16 16.60
C HIS A 42 -2.88 3.76 15.15
N ILE A 43 -1.92 4.04 14.29
CA ILE A 43 -2.00 3.73 12.88
C ILE A 43 -1.14 2.51 12.57
N GLY A 44 -1.72 1.53 11.88
CA GLY A 44 -1.01 0.35 11.40
C GLY A 44 -0.87 0.36 9.88
N LEU A 45 0.21 -0.24 9.38
CA LEU A 45 0.41 -0.51 7.96
C LEU A 45 0.58 -2.00 7.75
N TYR A 46 -0.30 -2.60 6.96
CA TYR A 46 -0.20 -3.98 6.51
C TYR A 46 -0.01 -3.99 5.00
N ALA A 47 1.00 -4.68 4.51
CA ALA A 47 1.24 -4.78 3.07
C ALA A 47 1.78 -6.16 2.70
N ARG A 48 1.36 -6.63 1.53
CA ARG A 48 1.79 -7.88 0.90
C ARG A 48 2.31 -7.59 -0.50
N PHE A 49 3.37 -8.28 -0.89
CA PHE A 49 4.01 -8.15 -2.20
C PHE A 49 4.06 -9.51 -2.87
N GLN A 50 3.81 -9.54 -4.17
CA GLN A 50 3.95 -10.75 -5.00
C GLN A 50 4.30 -10.39 -6.44
N GLN A 51 4.80 -11.35 -7.21
CA GLN A 51 5.15 -11.15 -8.62
C GLN A 51 3.90 -11.07 -9.51
N ASP A 52 2.94 -11.95 -9.26
CA ASP A 52 1.70 -11.99 -10.02
C ASP A 52 0.69 -10.92 -9.57
N ASN A 53 -0.29 -10.67 -10.42
CA ASN A 53 -1.38 -9.76 -10.08
C ASN A 53 -2.21 -10.32 -8.91
N PHE A 54 -2.65 -9.45 -8.02
CA PHE A 54 -3.62 -9.81 -7.01
C PHE A 54 -4.97 -10.14 -7.63
N LYS A 55 -5.58 -11.22 -7.15
CA LYS A 55 -6.96 -11.64 -7.47
C LYS A 55 -7.82 -11.57 -6.21
N ALA A 56 -9.14 -11.63 -6.35
CA ALA A 56 -10.07 -11.57 -5.22
C ALA A 56 -9.77 -12.62 -4.13
N VAL A 57 -9.30 -13.80 -4.49
CA VAL A 57 -8.90 -14.84 -3.54
C VAL A 57 -7.71 -14.42 -2.67
N HIS A 58 -6.77 -13.67 -3.23
CA HIS A 58 -5.61 -13.14 -2.49
C HIS A 58 -6.03 -12.03 -1.54
N VAL A 59 -6.95 -11.15 -1.97
CA VAL A 59 -7.53 -10.11 -1.12
C VAL A 59 -8.33 -10.74 0.03
N ALA A 60 -9.14 -11.75 -0.25
CA ALA A 60 -9.89 -12.48 0.76
C ALA A 60 -8.97 -13.13 1.82
N ALA A 61 -7.87 -13.77 1.38
CA ALA A 61 -6.88 -14.34 2.28
C ALA A 61 -6.18 -13.25 3.13
N PHE A 62 -5.88 -12.10 2.53
CA PHE A 62 -5.29 -10.96 3.22
C PHE A 62 -6.25 -10.37 4.27
N LEU A 63 -7.54 -10.21 3.94
CA LEU A 63 -8.55 -9.75 4.88
C LEU A 63 -8.72 -10.71 6.08
N ARG A 64 -8.76 -12.02 5.84
CA ARG A 64 -8.82 -13.01 6.95
C ARG A 64 -7.61 -12.88 7.87
N GLN A 65 -6.41 -12.69 7.31
CA GLN A 65 -5.20 -12.46 8.10
C GLN A 65 -5.28 -11.15 8.89
N LEU A 66 -5.72 -10.06 8.24
CA LEU A 66 -5.86 -8.75 8.86
C LEU A 66 -6.83 -8.78 10.04
N LEU A 67 -8.00 -9.40 9.86
CA LEU A 67 -9.05 -9.50 10.87
C LEU A 67 -8.62 -10.29 12.13
N ARG A 68 -7.64 -11.18 12.03
CA ARG A 68 -7.05 -11.84 13.20
C ARG A 68 -6.29 -10.89 14.12
N HIS A 69 -5.78 -9.79 13.59
CA HIS A 69 -5.08 -8.76 14.34
C HIS A 69 -5.99 -7.64 14.87
N MET A 70 -7.27 -7.65 14.47
CA MET A 70 -8.26 -6.64 14.84
C MET A 70 -9.49 -7.32 15.44
N PRO A 71 -9.58 -7.46 16.77
CA PRO A 71 -10.68 -8.22 17.41
C PRO A 71 -12.02 -7.49 17.41
N GLY A 72 -12.03 -6.14 17.34
CA GLY A 72 -13.24 -5.32 17.38
C GLY A 72 -13.95 -5.14 16.04
N PRO A 73 -15.01 -4.31 15.98
CA PRO A 73 -15.66 -3.90 14.76
C PRO A 73 -14.67 -3.22 13.81
N VAL A 74 -14.82 -3.44 12.52
CA VAL A 74 -13.95 -2.90 11.47
C VAL A 74 -14.80 -2.29 10.37
N ILE A 75 -14.51 -1.04 9.99
CA ILE A 75 -15.02 -0.40 8.79
C ILE A 75 -13.87 -0.38 7.78
N LEU A 76 -14.06 -1.04 6.65
CA LEU A 76 -13.10 -1.11 5.56
C LEU A 76 -13.55 -0.20 4.42
N LEU A 77 -12.75 0.83 4.15
CA LEU A 77 -12.90 1.68 2.97
C LEU A 77 -11.97 1.17 1.88
N TRP A 78 -12.50 0.98 0.67
CA TRP A 78 -11.73 0.52 -0.46
C TRP A 78 -12.24 1.07 -1.79
N ASP A 79 -11.43 0.97 -2.82
CA ASP A 79 -11.81 1.35 -4.16
C ASP A 79 -12.74 0.30 -4.80
N GLN A 80 -13.32 0.65 -5.95
CA GLN A 80 -14.25 -0.21 -6.68
C GLN A 80 -13.55 -1.22 -7.61
N GLY A 81 -12.27 -1.52 -7.36
CA GLY A 81 -11.48 -2.47 -8.14
C GLY A 81 -12.12 -3.87 -8.21
N GLN A 82 -11.95 -4.54 -9.34
CA GLN A 82 -12.53 -5.88 -9.55
C GLN A 82 -12.01 -6.93 -8.56
N ILE A 83 -10.78 -6.73 -8.05
CA ILE A 83 -10.19 -7.62 -7.04
C ILE A 83 -10.90 -7.56 -5.68
N HIS A 84 -11.73 -6.54 -5.44
CA HIS A 84 -12.52 -6.35 -4.23
C HIS A 84 -13.95 -6.93 -4.37
N LYS A 85 -14.22 -7.63 -5.45
CA LYS A 85 -15.53 -8.21 -5.77
C LYS A 85 -15.42 -9.73 -5.96
N GLY A 86 -16.57 -10.41 -5.94
CA GLY A 86 -16.63 -11.83 -6.25
C GLY A 86 -16.91 -12.74 -5.05
N PRO A 87 -17.03 -14.07 -5.31
CA PRO A 87 -17.47 -15.03 -4.30
C PRO A 87 -16.56 -15.09 -3.07
N ALA A 88 -15.24 -15.06 -3.26
CA ALA A 88 -14.28 -15.15 -2.18
C ALA A 88 -14.40 -13.96 -1.18
N ILE A 89 -14.66 -12.75 -1.69
CA ILE A 89 -14.89 -11.56 -0.86
C ILE A 89 -16.21 -11.67 -0.13
N ARG A 90 -17.31 -12.02 -0.86
CA ARG A 90 -18.62 -12.21 -0.23
C ARG A 90 -18.59 -13.24 0.90
N GLN A 91 -17.79 -14.30 0.74
CA GLN A 91 -17.61 -15.30 1.81
C GLN A 91 -16.94 -14.69 3.04
N VAL A 92 -15.87 -13.91 2.87
CA VAL A 92 -15.22 -13.22 4.02
C VAL A 92 -16.19 -12.31 4.76
N LEU A 93 -17.02 -11.56 4.03
CA LEU A 93 -18.00 -10.66 4.63
C LEU A 93 -19.07 -11.42 5.42
N ARG A 94 -19.58 -12.53 4.87
CA ARG A 94 -20.53 -13.40 5.59
C ARG A 94 -19.95 -14.02 6.86
N ASP A 95 -18.70 -14.48 6.77
CA ASP A 95 -18.01 -15.13 7.90
C ASP A 95 -17.60 -14.14 9.00
N ASN A 96 -17.62 -12.82 8.71
CA ASN A 96 -17.17 -11.80 9.62
C ASN A 96 -18.16 -10.62 9.67
N PRO A 97 -19.33 -10.77 10.35
CA PRO A 97 -20.36 -9.72 10.40
C PRO A 97 -19.90 -8.42 11.07
N ARG A 98 -18.80 -8.44 11.83
CA ARG A 98 -18.15 -7.26 12.40
C ARG A 98 -17.34 -6.44 11.38
N LEU A 99 -17.16 -6.94 10.16
CA LEU A 99 -16.52 -6.24 9.05
C LEU A 99 -17.59 -5.56 8.19
N GLN A 100 -17.67 -4.26 8.28
CA GLN A 100 -18.47 -3.42 7.41
C GLN A 100 -17.59 -2.87 6.28
N THR A 101 -18.16 -2.67 5.10
CA THR A 101 -17.41 -2.19 3.93
C THR A 101 -18.08 -0.99 3.32
N GLU A 102 -17.27 0.03 3.03
CA GLU A 102 -17.68 1.25 2.35
C GLU A 102 -16.81 1.47 1.11
N TRP A 103 -17.40 2.05 0.08
CA TRP A 103 -16.73 2.26 -1.20
C TRP A 103 -16.30 3.71 -1.34
N PHE A 104 -15.05 3.93 -1.74
CA PHE A 104 -14.67 5.23 -2.25
C PHE A 104 -15.47 5.57 -3.51
N PRO A 105 -15.78 6.85 -3.74
CA PRO A 105 -16.32 7.30 -5.02
C PRO A 105 -15.45 6.81 -6.19
N LYS A 106 -16.06 6.59 -7.34
CA LYS A 106 -15.31 6.25 -8.54
C LYS A 106 -14.37 7.40 -8.92
N TYR A 107 -13.18 7.06 -9.38
CA TYR A 107 -12.17 8.02 -9.84
C TYR A 107 -11.75 9.06 -8.80
N ALA A 108 -11.77 8.72 -7.53
CA ALA A 108 -11.32 9.56 -6.42
C ALA A 108 -10.10 8.98 -5.68
N PRO A 109 -8.96 8.78 -6.35
CA PRO A 109 -7.76 8.22 -5.71
C PRO A 109 -7.20 9.12 -4.60
N GLU A 110 -7.50 10.43 -4.66
CA GLU A 110 -7.09 11.40 -3.66
C GLU A 110 -7.75 11.17 -2.30
N LEU A 111 -8.87 10.47 -2.25
CA LEU A 111 -9.53 10.07 -1.00
C LEU A 111 -8.92 8.80 -0.40
N ASN A 112 -8.13 8.04 -1.18
CA ASN A 112 -7.58 6.78 -0.71
C ASN A 112 -6.15 6.96 -0.14
N PRO A 113 -5.95 6.91 1.19
CA PRO A 113 -4.62 7.07 1.79
C PRO A 113 -3.61 6.00 1.34
N ALA A 114 -4.06 4.84 0.85
CA ALA A 114 -3.18 3.82 0.32
C ALA A 114 -2.40 4.29 -0.92
N GLU A 115 -2.91 5.26 -1.69
CA GLU A 115 -2.16 5.87 -2.79
C GLU A 115 -0.89 6.56 -2.30
N GLN A 116 -0.93 7.17 -1.12
CA GLN A 116 0.24 7.80 -0.51
C GLN A 116 1.27 6.75 -0.06
N VAL A 117 0.83 5.56 0.34
CA VAL A 117 1.73 4.42 0.61
C VAL A 117 2.44 3.99 -0.67
N TRP A 118 1.73 3.97 -1.81
CA TRP A 118 2.35 3.65 -3.10
C TRP A 118 3.36 4.71 -3.52
N ASN A 119 3.05 5.98 -3.34
CA ASN A 119 3.96 7.08 -3.62
C ASN A 119 5.23 7.00 -2.76
N GLU A 120 5.10 6.67 -1.49
CA GLU A 120 6.21 6.44 -0.57
C GLU A 120 7.09 5.25 -1.03
N PHE A 121 6.47 4.12 -1.38
CA PHE A 121 7.21 2.95 -1.86
C PHE A 121 7.90 3.21 -3.19
N LYS A 122 7.23 3.84 -4.15
CA LYS A 122 7.82 4.26 -5.42
C LYS A 122 8.96 5.25 -5.20
N GLY A 123 8.77 6.21 -4.29
CA GLY A 123 9.80 7.20 -3.97
C GLY A 123 11.07 6.58 -3.40
N HIS A 124 10.92 5.58 -2.55
CA HIS A 124 12.05 4.87 -1.94
C HIS A 124 12.81 3.98 -2.95
N THR A 125 12.10 3.41 -3.92
CA THR A 125 12.72 2.60 -4.98
C THR A 125 13.15 3.44 -6.20
N ALA A 126 12.83 4.74 -6.21
CA ALA A 126 13.25 5.64 -7.28
C ALA A 126 14.78 5.75 -7.33
N ASN A 127 15.35 5.72 -8.54
CA ASN A 127 16.79 5.73 -8.78
C ASN A 127 17.56 4.57 -8.12
N SER A 128 16.89 3.61 -7.48
CA SER A 128 17.55 2.38 -7.08
C SER A 128 17.86 1.53 -8.32
N LEU A 129 18.95 0.79 -8.24
CA LEU A 129 19.41 -0.12 -9.28
C LEU A 129 19.24 -1.55 -8.80
N PRO A 130 18.00 -2.05 -8.72
CA PRO A 130 17.81 -3.42 -8.32
C PRO A 130 18.41 -4.33 -9.39
N LEU A 131 19.29 -5.23 -8.97
CA LEU A 131 19.89 -6.21 -9.85
C LEU A 131 18.85 -7.22 -10.35
N ASP A 132 17.89 -7.52 -9.50
CA ASP A 132 16.82 -8.48 -9.78
C ASP A 132 15.52 -8.18 -9.02
N LYS A 133 14.52 -9.05 -9.20
CA LYS A 133 13.22 -8.97 -8.51
C LYS A 133 13.34 -9.14 -6.99
N GLN A 134 14.32 -9.90 -6.54
CA GLN A 134 14.54 -10.14 -5.13
C GLN A 134 15.03 -8.86 -4.43
N ASP A 135 15.90 -8.10 -5.08
CA ASP A 135 16.37 -6.80 -4.58
C ASP A 135 15.21 -5.81 -4.46
N ILE A 136 14.34 -5.73 -5.48
CA ILE A 136 13.12 -4.90 -5.39
C ILE A 136 12.28 -5.33 -4.20
N ARG A 137 12.06 -6.62 -4.04
CA ARG A 137 11.26 -7.17 -2.94
C ARG A 137 11.87 -6.88 -1.57
N ASN A 138 13.19 -7.05 -1.44
CA ASN A 138 13.92 -6.75 -0.21
C ASN A 138 13.81 -5.27 0.15
N SER A 139 13.99 -4.37 -0.82
CA SER A 139 13.84 -2.92 -0.68
C SER A 139 12.43 -2.56 -0.22
N LEU A 140 11.39 -3.13 -0.84
CA LEU A 140 10.00 -2.91 -0.45
C LEU A 140 9.70 -3.40 0.98
N HIS A 141 10.24 -4.56 1.36
CA HIS A 141 10.09 -5.06 2.72
C HIS A 141 10.82 -4.19 3.75
N ALA A 142 12.02 -3.70 3.43
CA ALA A 142 12.76 -2.79 4.27
C ALA A 142 12.00 -1.46 4.45
N ASN A 143 11.52 -0.87 3.36
CA ASN A 143 10.75 0.37 3.42
C ASN A 143 9.43 0.18 4.19
N LYS A 144 8.70 -0.92 3.96
CA LYS A 144 7.51 -1.25 4.75
C LYS A 144 7.81 -1.26 6.25
N ARG A 145 8.91 -1.91 6.67
CA ARG A 145 9.32 -1.93 8.09
C ARG A 145 9.62 -0.55 8.62
N ARG A 146 10.33 0.27 7.83
CA ARG A 146 10.68 1.66 8.19
C ARG A 146 9.42 2.50 8.39
N VAL A 147 8.51 2.52 7.42
CA VAL A 147 7.26 3.30 7.46
C VAL A 147 6.38 2.83 8.63
N ARG A 148 6.24 1.51 8.82
CA ARG A 148 5.40 0.94 9.88
C ARG A 148 5.84 1.32 11.30
N ARG A 149 7.14 1.61 11.50
CA ARG A 149 7.70 1.98 12.81
C ARG A 149 7.48 3.45 13.18
N SER A 150 7.14 4.30 12.22
CA SER A 150 6.97 5.73 12.45
C SER A 150 5.49 6.12 12.42
N GLN A 151 4.93 6.43 13.58
CA GLN A 151 3.55 6.93 13.68
C GLN A 151 3.37 8.26 12.97
N ASP A 152 4.36 9.17 13.06
CA ASP A 152 4.34 10.45 12.37
C ASP A 152 4.28 10.28 10.85
N LYS A 153 5.09 9.34 10.33
CA LYS A 153 5.04 9.01 8.90
C LYS A 153 3.69 8.43 8.48
N LEU A 154 3.15 7.49 9.25
CA LEU A 154 1.84 6.91 8.98
C LEU A 154 0.73 7.97 9.04
N ARG A 155 0.77 8.86 10.04
CA ARG A 155 -0.14 9.99 10.16
C ARG A 155 -0.04 10.91 8.95
N SER A 156 1.17 11.26 8.51
CA SER A 156 1.38 12.10 7.33
C SER A 156 0.81 11.50 6.05
N LEU A 157 0.85 10.16 5.89
CA LEU A 157 0.27 9.48 4.73
C LEU A 157 -1.27 9.58 4.71
N ILE A 158 -1.92 9.52 5.88
CA ILE A 158 -3.38 9.70 5.98
C ILE A 158 -3.76 11.15 5.72
N LEU A 159 -3.07 12.10 6.37
CA LEU A 159 -3.36 13.53 6.22
C LEU A 159 -3.07 14.08 4.82
N ALA A 160 -2.18 13.43 4.06
CA ALA A 160 -1.91 13.80 2.67
C ALA A 160 -3.04 13.35 1.71
N SER A 161 -3.99 12.54 2.15
CA SER A 161 -5.21 12.25 1.40
C SER A 161 -6.27 13.31 1.69
N LYS A 162 -7.27 13.42 0.79
CA LYS A 162 -8.44 14.28 1.02
C LYS A 162 -9.55 13.60 1.84
N LEU A 163 -9.27 12.42 2.38
CA LEU A 163 -10.21 11.74 3.27
C LEU A 163 -10.41 12.60 4.53
N PRO A 164 -11.65 12.86 4.97
CA PRO A 164 -11.90 13.47 6.27
C PRO A 164 -11.12 12.74 7.35
N SER A 165 -10.34 13.50 8.14
CA SER A 165 -9.39 12.88 9.06
C SER A 165 -10.11 12.10 10.15
N PRO A 166 -9.85 10.80 10.31
CA PRO A 166 -10.32 10.05 11.47
C PRO A 166 -9.45 10.28 12.73
N LEU A 167 -8.50 11.20 12.62
CA LEU A 167 -7.48 11.43 13.66
C LEU A 167 -7.74 12.67 14.50
N GLY A 168 -8.91 13.33 14.32
CA GLY A 168 -9.29 14.54 15.06
C GLY A 168 -8.51 15.77 14.63
#